data_9a1f6f853ab2e85e1ccd9daab2161748
#
_entry.id   9a1f6f853ab2e85e1ccd9daab2161748
#
_cell.length_a   1.000
_cell.length_b   1.000
_cell.length_c   1.000
_cell.angle_alpha   90.00
_cell.angle_beta   90.00
_cell.angle_gamma   90.00
#
_symmetry.space_group_name_H-M   'P 1'
#
loop_
_entity.id
_entity.type
_entity.pdbx_description
1 polymer ?
#
loop_
_entity_poly.entity_id
_entity_poly.type
_entity_poly.pdbx_seq_one_letter_code
_entity_poly.pdbx_strand_id
1 'polypeptide(L)'
;ANGYEILDVVREESGVLPIVLAGASSAFWPEGQDVAASGLRAGLFHPTTSYSLPDAVRLADIVSRVPHFETATVAANLGGMARDHWDSRGFFRFLNRMFFVGALQGERRDIMERFYLLPQQLIERFYAGQLTNGDKAHIMWIMLKKPPLSILRAANASGPMAAWSFADRNRTHGQVPRA
;
A
#
# COMPACT_ATOMS: atom_id res chain seq x y z
N ALA A 1 7.34 30.51 -10.41
CA ALA A 1 5.90 30.44 -10.69
C ALA A 1 5.74 30.43 -12.21
N ASN A 2 4.99 29.46 -12.77
CA ASN A 2 4.89 29.25 -14.22
C ASN A 2 3.89 30.21 -14.90
N GLY A 3 3.47 31.32 -14.27
CA GLY A 3 2.59 32.32 -14.84
C GLY A 3 1.14 31.87 -15.10
N TYR A 4 0.72 30.73 -14.56
CA TYR A 4 -0.68 30.29 -14.66
C TYR A 4 -1.53 30.98 -13.59
N GLU A 5 -2.70 31.46 -14.00
CA GLU A 5 -3.75 31.99 -13.14
C GLU A 5 -4.83 30.90 -12.97
N ILE A 6 -5.22 30.63 -11.72
CA ILE A 6 -6.34 29.71 -11.44
C ILE A 6 -7.61 30.49 -11.57
N LEU A 7 -8.41 30.20 -12.58
CA LEU A 7 -9.67 30.88 -12.85
C LEU A 7 -10.83 30.34 -12.03
N ASP A 8 -10.83 29.00 -11.80
CA ASP A 8 -11.88 28.30 -11.04
C ASP A 8 -11.36 26.99 -10.46
N VAL A 9 -11.94 26.55 -9.33
CA VAL A 9 -11.70 25.23 -8.72
C VAL A 9 -12.92 24.36 -9.00
N VAL A 10 -12.87 23.61 -10.08
CA VAL A 10 -13.99 22.77 -10.56
C VAL A 10 -14.28 21.58 -9.67
N ARG A 11 -13.28 21.11 -8.88
CA ARG A 11 -13.39 19.95 -7.99
C ARG A 11 -12.34 20.01 -6.89
N GLU A 12 -12.77 19.67 -5.70
CA GLU A 12 -11.91 19.49 -4.54
C GLU A 12 -12.12 18.07 -3.98
N GLU A 13 -11.05 17.39 -3.67
CA GLU A 13 -11.09 16.05 -3.08
C GLU A 13 -10.23 16.03 -1.81
N SER A 14 -10.76 15.41 -0.76
CA SER A 14 -9.99 15.08 0.43
C SER A 14 -10.05 13.58 0.71
N GLY A 15 -8.95 13.02 1.20
CA GLY A 15 -8.88 11.59 1.48
C GLY A 15 -7.68 11.24 2.35
N VAL A 16 -7.68 9.99 2.85
CA VAL A 16 -6.58 9.43 3.62
C VAL A 16 -5.94 8.30 2.82
N LEU A 17 -4.64 8.39 2.60
CA LEU A 17 -3.87 7.31 1.98
C LEU A 17 -3.57 6.23 3.03
N PRO A 18 -3.95 4.97 2.79
CA PRO A 18 -3.73 3.90 3.76
C PRO A 18 -2.28 3.43 3.77
N ILE A 19 -1.74 3.19 4.98
CA ILE A 19 -0.51 2.44 5.19
C ILE A 19 -0.90 1.07 5.71
N VAL A 20 -0.61 0.02 4.94
CA VAL A 20 -1.03 -1.35 5.27
C VAL A 20 -0.04 -1.99 6.22
N LEU A 21 -0.50 -2.31 7.42
CA LEU A 21 0.31 -2.97 8.45
C LEU A 21 0.05 -4.48 8.52
N ALA A 22 -1.22 -4.87 8.41
CA ALA A 22 -1.70 -6.25 8.51
C ALA A 22 -3.04 -6.40 7.79
N GLY A 23 -3.60 -7.61 7.78
CA GLY A 23 -4.89 -7.94 7.19
C GLY A 23 -4.82 -9.18 6.33
N ALA A 24 -5.86 -9.39 5.52
CA ALA A 24 -5.96 -10.47 4.55
C ALA A 24 -6.48 -9.94 3.21
N SER A 25 -6.18 -10.63 2.12
CA SER A 25 -6.69 -10.29 0.78
C SER A 25 -8.21 -10.31 0.71
N SER A 26 -8.86 -11.16 1.50
CA SER A 26 -10.32 -11.24 1.62
C SER A 26 -10.99 -9.94 2.09
N ALA A 27 -10.25 -9.02 2.73
CA ALA A 27 -10.78 -7.71 3.11
C ALA A 27 -11.00 -6.79 1.89
N PHE A 28 -10.24 -6.97 0.82
CA PHE A 28 -10.34 -6.22 -0.44
C PHE A 28 -11.09 -7.00 -1.52
N TRP A 29 -11.01 -8.33 -1.47
CA TRP A 29 -11.64 -9.22 -2.40
C TRP A 29 -12.33 -10.37 -1.66
N PRO A 30 -13.57 -10.15 -1.17
CA PRO A 30 -14.34 -11.18 -0.50
C PRO A 30 -14.59 -12.39 -1.40
N GLU A 31 -14.77 -13.55 -0.79
CA GLU A 31 -15.16 -14.75 -1.50
C GLU A 31 -16.54 -14.57 -2.17
N GLY A 32 -16.66 -15.01 -3.42
CA GLY A 32 -17.89 -14.85 -4.20
C GLY A 32 -18.10 -13.46 -4.81
N GLN A 33 -17.11 -12.57 -4.73
CA GLN A 33 -17.21 -11.27 -5.40
C GLN A 33 -17.22 -11.47 -6.92
N ASP A 34 -18.31 -11.12 -7.56
CA ASP A 34 -18.57 -11.20 -9.00
C ASP A 34 -18.44 -9.86 -9.72
N VAL A 35 -18.35 -8.77 -8.97
CA VAL A 35 -18.16 -7.41 -9.51
C VAL A 35 -16.69 -7.04 -9.49
N ALA A 36 -16.19 -6.63 -10.65
CA ALA A 36 -14.81 -6.17 -10.80
C ALA A 36 -14.54 -4.92 -9.93
N ALA A 37 -13.42 -4.95 -9.17
CA ALA A 37 -12.93 -3.82 -8.40
C ALA A 37 -11.51 -3.47 -8.85
N SER A 38 -11.09 -2.21 -8.65
CA SER A 38 -9.77 -1.73 -9.02
C SER A 38 -9.22 -0.72 -8.00
N GLY A 39 -7.94 -0.39 -8.13
CA GLY A 39 -7.27 0.61 -7.29
C GLY A 39 -7.34 0.27 -5.79
N LEU A 40 -7.58 1.27 -4.96
CA LEU A 40 -7.64 1.13 -3.49
C LEU A 40 -8.71 0.14 -3.03
N ARG A 41 -9.84 0.05 -3.74
CA ARG A 41 -10.93 -0.88 -3.41
C ARG A 41 -10.57 -2.35 -3.60
N ALA A 42 -9.64 -2.64 -4.51
CA ALA A 42 -9.13 -3.99 -4.78
C ALA A 42 -7.81 -4.28 -4.05
N GLY A 43 -7.31 -3.38 -3.21
CA GLY A 43 -6.01 -3.51 -2.57
C GLY A 43 -4.83 -3.36 -3.54
N LEU A 44 -5.05 -2.86 -4.76
CA LEU A 44 -4.05 -2.69 -5.82
C LEU A 44 -3.33 -1.35 -5.68
N PHE A 45 -2.46 -1.27 -4.69
CA PHE A 45 -1.64 -0.11 -4.39
C PHE A 45 -0.41 -0.51 -3.58
N HIS A 46 0.61 0.32 -3.58
CA HIS A 46 1.82 0.06 -2.81
C HIS A 46 1.54 0.19 -1.30
N PRO A 47 1.80 -0.85 -0.46
CA PRO A 47 1.38 -0.87 0.94
C PRO A 47 1.98 0.24 1.81
N THR A 48 3.14 0.78 1.44
CA THR A 48 3.85 1.83 2.21
C THR A 48 3.48 3.24 1.77
N THR A 49 3.35 3.45 0.46
CA THR A 49 3.18 4.81 -0.12
C THR A 49 1.77 5.08 -0.61
N SER A 50 0.92 4.05 -0.67
CA SER A 50 -0.40 4.06 -1.33
C SER A 50 -0.37 4.41 -2.82
N TYR A 51 0.84 4.44 -3.42
CA TYR A 51 1.00 4.73 -4.83
C TYR A 51 0.45 3.58 -5.68
N SER A 52 -0.43 3.89 -6.61
CA SER A 52 -1.19 2.89 -7.36
C SER A 52 -0.91 2.88 -8.87
N LEU A 53 -0.20 3.87 -9.41
CA LEU A 53 0.00 3.98 -10.86
C LEU A 53 0.65 2.75 -11.50
N PRO A 54 1.73 2.14 -10.95
CA PRO A 54 2.30 0.93 -11.54
C PRO A 54 1.33 -0.25 -11.56
N ASP A 55 0.49 -0.35 -10.53
CA ASP A 55 -0.52 -1.42 -10.45
C ASP A 55 -1.70 -1.13 -11.38
N ALA A 56 -2.06 0.14 -11.58
CA ALA A 56 -3.06 0.54 -12.57
C ALA A 56 -2.64 0.21 -14.00
N VAL A 57 -1.37 0.42 -14.35
CA VAL A 57 -0.82 0.04 -15.67
C VAL A 57 -0.86 -1.47 -15.88
N ARG A 58 -0.45 -2.25 -14.86
CA ARG A 58 -0.54 -3.73 -14.93
C ARG A 58 -1.98 -4.22 -15.07
N LEU A 59 -2.89 -3.59 -14.32
CA LEU A 59 -4.32 -3.88 -14.42
C LEU A 59 -4.85 -3.61 -15.83
N ALA A 60 -4.52 -2.46 -16.40
CA ALA A 60 -4.94 -2.11 -17.77
C ALA A 60 -4.42 -3.12 -18.80
N ASP A 61 -3.18 -3.58 -18.67
CA ASP A 61 -2.58 -4.60 -19.53
C ASP A 61 -3.34 -5.94 -19.40
N ILE A 62 -3.66 -6.38 -18.18
CA ILE A 62 -4.46 -7.60 -17.95
C ILE A 62 -5.83 -7.48 -18.57
N VAL A 63 -6.54 -6.37 -18.31
CA VAL A 63 -7.89 -6.15 -18.82
C VAL A 63 -7.92 -6.09 -20.35
N SER A 64 -6.90 -5.47 -20.98
CA SER A 64 -6.80 -5.38 -22.44
C SER A 64 -6.65 -6.74 -23.14
N ARG A 65 -6.21 -7.77 -22.41
CA ARG A 65 -6.01 -9.13 -22.92
C ARG A 65 -7.18 -10.08 -22.65
N VAL A 66 -8.21 -9.62 -21.94
CA VAL A 66 -9.40 -10.45 -21.67
C VAL A 66 -10.20 -10.59 -22.97
N PRO A 67 -10.37 -11.82 -23.51
CA PRO A 67 -11.01 -12.01 -24.81
C PRO A 67 -12.51 -11.72 -24.81
N HIS A 68 -13.16 -11.87 -23.65
CA HIS A 68 -14.58 -11.60 -23.47
C HIS A 68 -14.79 -10.74 -22.22
N PHE A 69 -15.38 -9.55 -22.41
CA PHE A 69 -15.68 -8.58 -21.35
C PHE A 69 -16.94 -8.96 -20.56
N GLU A 70 -17.03 -10.22 -20.12
CA GLU A 70 -18.05 -10.64 -19.18
C GLU A 70 -17.63 -10.26 -17.76
N THR A 71 -18.55 -9.69 -16.99
CA THR A 71 -18.29 -9.21 -15.62
C THR A 71 -17.63 -10.28 -14.75
N ALA A 72 -18.10 -11.52 -14.79
CA ALA A 72 -17.54 -12.61 -14.01
C ALA A 72 -16.11 -12.96 -14.43
N THR A 73 -15.81 -12.98 -15.73
CA THR A 73 -14.46 -13.25 -16.26
C THR A 73 -13.49 -12.17 -15.86
N VAL A 74 -13.88 -10.91 -16.00
CA VAL A 74 -13.05 -9.76 -15.56
C VAL A 74 -12.85 -9.81 -14.06
N ALA A 75 -13.90 -10.02 -13.26
CA ALA A 75 -13.80 -10.11 -11.81
C ALA A 75 -12.86 -11.24 -11.35
N ALA A 76 -12.92 -12.42 -11.97
CA ALA A 76 -12.05 -13.55 -11.65
C ALA A 76 -10.57 -13.23 -11.91
N ASN A 77 -10.25 -12.63 -13.06
CA ASN A 77 -8.88 -12.22 -13.41
C ASN A 77 -8.34 -11.16 -12.42
N LEU A 78 -9.14 -10.13 -12.13
CA LEU A 78 -8.74 -9.08 -11.21
C LEU A 78 -8.62 -9.57 -9.77
N GLY A 79 -9.50 -10.50 -9.36
CA GLY A 79 -9.41 -11.15 -8.05
C GLY A 79 -8.14 -12.00 -7.90
N GLY A 80 -7.71 -12.70 -8.96
CA GLY A 80 -6.42 -13.38 -9.02
C GLY A 80 -5.27 -12.39 -8.82
N MET A 81 -5.24 -11.34 -9.64
CA MET A 81 -4.23 -10.28 -9.52
C MET A 81 -4.19 -9.66 -8.12
N ALA A 82 -5.33 -9.37 -7.51
CA ALA A 82 -5.41 -8.76 -6.19
C ALA A 82 -4.83 -9.67 -5.10
N ARG A 83 -5.09 -10.99 -5.17
CA ARG A 83 -4.50 -11.98 -4.25
C ARG A 83 -2.98 -12.08 -4.42
N ASP A 84 -2.50 -12.26 -5.65
CA ASP A 84 -1.07 -12.35 -5.96
C ASP A 84 -0.32 -11.08 -5.53
N HIS A 85 -0.95 -9.92 -5.78
CA HIS A 85 -0.43 -8.63 -5.33
C HIS A 85 -0.31 -8.59 -3.81
N TRP A 86 -1.37 -8.98 -3.07
CA TRP A 86 -1.35 -9.03 -1.62
C TRP A 86 -0.22 -9.92 -1.10
N ASP A 87 -0.10 -11.13 -1.62
CA ASP A 87 0.88 -12.12 -1.13
C ASP A 87 2.31 -11.66 -1.41
N SER A 88 2.58 -11.13 -2.60
CA SER A 88 3.90 -10.59 -3.00
C SER A 88 4.35 -9.39 -2.16
N ARG A 89 3.41 -8.64 -1.55
CA ARG A 89 3.66 -7.41 -0.78
C ARG A 89 3.88 -7.63 0.72
N GLY A 90 4.01 -8.87 1.18
CA GLY A 90 4.24 -9.20 2.59
C GLY A 90 5.44 -8.49 3.21
N PHE A 91 6.55 -8.36 2.46
CA PHE A 91 7.74 -7.65 2.90
C PHE A 91 7.49 -6.16 3.19
N PHE A 92 6.70 -5.47 2.37
CA PHE A 92 6.35 -4.06 2.61
C PHE A 92 5.49 -3.89 3.86
N ARG A 93 4.53 -4.80 4.12
CA ARG A 93 3.74 -4.79 5.36
C ARG A 93 4.61 -5.02 6.59
N PHE A 94 5.62 -5.89 6.47
CA PHE A 94 6.62 -6.08 7.52
C PHE A 94 7.43 -4.80 7.77
N LEU A 95 7.96 -4.14 6.72
CA LEU A 95 8.68 -2.86 6.83
C LEU A 95 7.80 -1.78 7.46
N ASN A 96 6.53 -1.70 7.07
CA ASN A 96 5.58 -0.74 7.64
C ASN A 96 5.42 -0.95 9.15
N ARG A 97 5.29 -2.19 9.62
CA ARG A 97 5.25 -2.47 11.07
C ARG A 97 6.53 -2.02 11.77
N MET A 98 7.68 -2.35 11.21
CA MET A 98 8.96 -1.91 11.78
C MET A 98 9.04 -0.39 11.87
N PHE A 99 8.67 0.31 10.82
CA PHE A 99 8.83 1.76 10.71
C PHE A 99 7.76 2.53 11.49
N PHE A 100 6.48 2.19 11.32
CA PHE A 100 5.38 2.97 11.90
C PHE A 100 5.00 2.55 13.32
N VAL A 101 5.25 1.29 13.70
CA VAL A 101 4.91 0.75 15.02
C VAL A 101 6.16 0.58 15.88
N GLY A 102 7.24 0.04 15.31
CA GLY A 102 8.45 -0.30 16.06
C GLY A 102 9.38 0.87 16.31
N ALA A 103 9.57 1.76 15.33
CA ALA A 103 10.50 2.87 15.43
C ALA A 103 9.92 4.02 16.24
N LEU A 104 10.72 4.58 17.15
CA LEU A 104 10.41 5.82 17.85
C LEU A 104 10.40 7.00 16.86
N GLN A 105 9.67 8.06 17.21
CA GLN A 105 9.49 9.21 16.30
C GLN A 105 10.82 9.83 15.83
N GLY A 106 11.80 9.96 16.72
CA GLY A 106 13.13 10.49 16.38
C GLY A 106 13.98 9.57 15.50
N GLU A 107 13.75 8.25 15.57
CA GLU A 107 14.50 7.26 14.79
C GLU A 107 14.02 7.15 13.33
N ARG A 108 12.77 7.54 13.06
CA ARG A 108 12.18 7.44 11.72
C ARG A 108 12.92 8.28 10.69
N ARG A 109 13.37 9.45 11.09
CA ARG A 109 14.18 10.32 10.23
C ARG A 109 15.48 9.63 9.81
N ASP A 110 16.22 9.09 10.76
CA ASP A 110 17.50 8.43 10.50
C ASP A 110 17.33 7.18 9.62
N ILE A 111 16.23 6.46 9.79
CA ILE A 111 15.87 5.31 8.95
C ILE A 111 15.62 5.77 7.51
N MET A 112 14.87 6.85 7.31
CA MET A 112 14.58 7.38 5.97
C MET A 112 15.83 7.95 5.31
N GLU A 113 16.69 8.66 6.05
CA GLU A 113 17.97 9.15 5.53
C GLU A 113 18.83 7.98 5.00
N ARG A 114 18.92 6.88 5.75
CA ARG A 114 19.64 5.67 5.29
C ARG A 114 18.99 5.01 4.08
N PHE A 115 17.67 4.98 4.03
CA PHE A 115 16.93 4.43 2.88
C PHE A 115 17.27 5.18 1.60
N TYR A 116 17.35 6.50 1.64
CA TYR A 116 17.69 7.31 0.46
C TYR A 116 19.18 7.31 0.09
N LEU A 117 20.04 6.68 0.90
CA LEU A 117 21.43 6.37 0.53
C LEU A 117 21.57 5.03 -0.24
N LEU A 118 20.48 4.28 -0.40
CA LEU A 118 20.46 3.06 -1.20
C LEU A 118 20.70 3.36 -2.69
N PRO A 119 21.16 2.36 -3.48
CA PRO A 119 21.30 2.52 -4.92
C PRO A 119 19.98 2.96 -5.56
N GLN A 120 20.04 3.92 -6.49
CA GLN A 120 18.87 4.50 -7.15
C GLN A 120 17.94 3.43 -7.73
N GLN A 121 18.50 2.43 -8.41
CA GLN A 121 17.74 1.33 -9.00
C GLN A 121 16.96 0.49 -7.96
N LEU A 122 17.49 0.36 -6.73
CA LEU A 122 16.79 -0.34 -5.66
C LEU A 122 15.61 0.51 -5.17
N ILE A 123 15.80 1.82 -5.03
CA ILE A 123 14.74 2.76 -4.65
C ILE A 123 13.62 2.73 -5.70
N GLU A 124 13.95 2.74 -6.98
CA GLU A 124 12.97 2.65 -8.08
C GLU A 124 12.17 1.35 -8.01
N ARG A 125 12.85 0.19 -7.81
CA ARG A 125 12.16 -1.09 -7.62
C ARG A 125 11.31 -1.13 -6.34
N PHE A 126 11.75 -0.44 -5.28
CA PHE A 126 10.94 -0.28 -4.07
C PHE A 126 9.62 0.41 -4.40
N TYR A 127 9.65 1.59 -5.03
CA TYR A 127 8.45 2.34 -5.38
C TYR A 127 7.57 1.65 -6.44
N ALA A 128 8.18 0.90 -7.35
CA ALA A 128 7.45 0.06 -8.30
C ALA A 128 6.86 -1.21 -7.66
N GLY A 129 7.23 -1.50 -6.40
CA GLY A 129 6.84 -2.72 -5.69
C GLY A 129 7.43 -3.98 -6.32
N GLN A 130 8.61 -3.92 -6.89
CA GLN A 130 9.28 -5.00 -7.64
C GLN A 130 10.62 -5.39 -7.01
N LEU A 131 10.70 -5.40 -5.68
CA LEU A 131 11.92 -5.77 -4.97
C LEU A 131 12.29 -7.23 -5.23
N THR A 132 13.54 -7.44 -5.61
CA THR A 132 14.18 -8.76 -5.64
C THR A 132 14.49 -9.24 -4.22
N ASN A 133 14.81 -10.52 -4.05
CA ASN A 133 15.25 -11.04 -2.75
C ASN A 133 16.58 -10.40 -2.30
N GLY A 134 17.46 -10.06 -3.24
CA GLY A 134 18.69 -9.32 -2.96
C GLY A 134 18.40 -7.91 -2.44
N ASP A 135 17.43 -7.21 -3.03
CA ASP A 135 17.00 -5.88 -2.56
C ASP A 135 16.44 -5.94 -1.14
N LYS A 136 15.58 -6.95 -0.87
CA LYS A 136 15.01 -7.16 0.47
C LYS A 136 16.11 -7.41 1.51
N ALA A 137 17.09 -8.25 1.18
CA ALA A 137 18.25 -8.51 2.04
C ALA A 137 19.10 -7.25 2.25
N HIS A 138 19.32 -6.45 1.21
CA HIS A 138 20.08 -5.20 1.30
C HIS A 138 19.36 -4.15 2.18
N ILE A 139 18.05 -3.97 2.01
CA ILE A 139 17.24 -3.11 2.87
C ILE A 139 17.36 -3.58 4.33
N MET A 140 17.17 -4.88 4.59
CA MET A 140 17.28 -5.42 5.94
C MET A 140 18.67 -5.22 6.54
N TRP A 141 19.73 -5.44 5.77
CA TRP A 141 21.09 -5.20 6.21
C TRP A 141 21.33 -3.75 6.68
N ILE A 142 20.84 -2.78 5.93
CA ILE A 142 20.96 -1.35 6.28
C ILE A 142 20.12 -1.01 7.51
N MET A 143 18.91 -1.55 7.60
CA MET A 143 18.03 -1.38 8.75
C MET A 143 18.63 -2.00 10.04
N LEU A 144 19.33 -3.14 9.90
CA LEU A 144 19.92 -3.88 11.02
C LEU A 144 21.31 -3.37 11.45
N LYS A 145 22.00 -2.57 10.65
CA LYS A 145 23.34 -2.04 11.00
C LYS A 145 23.38 -1.23 12.30
N LYS A 146 22.27 -0.64 12.72
CA LYS A 146 22.01 -0.10 14.06
C LYS A 146 20.51 -0.22 14.34
N PRO A 147 20.00 -1.42 14.66
CA PRO A 147 18.59 -1.52 14.97
C PRO A 147 18.32 -0.79 16.28
N PRO A 148 17.36 0.14 16.31
CA PRO A 148 16.82 0.56 17.59
C PRO A 148 16.24 -0.69 18.28
N LEU A 149 16.50 -0.89 19.55
CA LEU A 149 15.99 -2.01 20.35
C LEU A 149 14.45 -2.11 20.30
N SER A 150 13.79 -0.97 20.07
CA SER A 150 12.36 -0.86 19.84
C SER A 150 11.88 -1.63 18.60
N ILE A 151 12.63 -1.63 17.50
CA ILE A 151 12.28 -2.34 16.26
C ILE A 151 12.34 -3.85 16.45
N LEU A 152 13.34 -4.36 17.17
CA LEU A 152 13.45 -5.80 17.47
C LEU A 152 12.28 -6.28 18.34
N ARG A 153 11.82 -5.46 19.28
CA ARG A 153 10.64 -5.77 20.12
C ARG A 153 9.34 -5.78 19.29
N ALA A 154 9.16 -4.84 18.37
CA ALA A 154 7.98 -4.77 17.53
C ALA A 154 7.93 -5.90 16.47
N ALA A 155 9.08 -6.35 15.96
CA ALA A 155 9.14 -7.49 15.04
C ALA A 155 8.72 -8.81 15.71
N ASN A 156 9.00 -8.95 17.02
CA ASN A 156 8.63 -10.12 17.83
C ASN A 156 7.22 -10.03 18.44
N ALA A 157 6.56 -8.89 18.40
CA ALA A 157 5.19 -8.72 18.87
C ALA A 157 4.21 -9.32 17.84
N SER A 158 4.17 -10.65 17.75
CA SER A 158 3.21 -11.42 16.95
C SER A 158 1.83 -11.48 17.61
N GLY A 159 1.33 -10.37 18.14
CA GLY A 159 -0.05 -10.25 18.58
C GLY A 159 -0.97 -9.88 17.40
N PRO A 160 -2.26 -10.30 17.40
CA PRO A 160 -3.20 -9.82 16.41
C PRO A 160 -3.38 -8.31 16.62
N MET A 161 -2.65 -7.51 15.83
CA MET A 161 -2.99 -6.10 15.71
C MET A 161 -4.41 -6.06 15.14
N ALA A 162 -5.32 -5.48 15.91
CA ALA A 162 -6.69 -5.29 15.51
C ALA A 162 -6.75 -4.83 14.06
N ALA A 163 -7.38 -5.63 13.21
CA ALA A 163 -7.57 -5.29 11.82
C ALA A 163 -8.30 -3.95 11.79
N TRP A 164 -7.64 -2.93 11.27
CA TRP A 164 -8.28 -1.66 11.00
C TRP A 164 -9.28 -1.91 9.87
N SER A 165 -10.54 -2.11 10.25
CA SER A 165 -11.63 -2.26 9.32
C SER A 165 -11.88 -0.93 8.62
N PHE A 166 -11.81 -0.94 7.30
CA PHE A 166 -12.20 0.18 6.43
C PHE A 166 -13.68 0.58 6.64
N ALA A 167 -14.50 -0.32 7.20
CA ALA A 167 -15.92 -0.15 7.45
C ALA A 167 -16.23 0.80 8.61
N ASP A 168 -15.35 0.94 9.59
CA ASP A 168 -15.65 1.72 10.80
C ASP A 168 -15.48 3.24 10.63
N ARG A 169 -14.76 3.70 9.64
CA ARG A 169 -14.53 5.13 9.43
C ARG A 169 -15.67 5.87 8.74
N ASN A 170 -16.52 5.19 8.00
CA ASN A 170 -17.68 5.82 7.34
C ASN A 170 -18.84 6.11 8.29
N ARG A 171 -18.82 5.63 9.55
CA ARG A 171 -19.88 5.88 10.52
C ARG A 171 -19.70 7.15 11.34
N THR A 172 -18.52 7.73 11.42
CA THR A 172 -18.24 8.87 12.31
C THR A 172 -18.26 10.24 11.63
N HIS A 173 -18.38 10.32 10.30
CA HIS A 173 -18.41 11.60 9.56
C HIS A 173 -19.77 11.95 8.96
N GLY A 174 -20.86 11.32 9.42
CA GLY A 174 -22.22 11.52 8.90
C GLY A 174 -23.08 12.56 9.62
N GLN A 175 -22.52 13.42 10.49
CA GLN A 175 -23.29 14.49 11.12
C GLN A 175 -22.53 15.82 11.07
N VAL A 176 -22.66 16.53 9.97
CA VAL A 176 -22.46 17.98 9.95
C VAL A 176 -23.80 18.60 10.30
N PRO A 177 -23.93 19.37 11.40
CA PRO A 177 -25.14 20.09 11.69
C PRO A 177 -25.37 21.16 10.61
N ARG A 178 -26.51 21.11 9.95
CA ARG A 178 -26.97 22.23 9.12
C ARG A 178 -27.39 23.37 10.04
N ALA A 179 -26.71 24.50 9.96
CA ALA A 179 -27.19 25.78 10.43
C ALA A 179 -28.09 26.41 9.37
#